data_a93d977c7648bd594e62f67a3c844436
#
_entry.id   a93d977c7648bd594e62f67a3c844436
#
_cell.length_a   1.000
_cell.length_b   1.000
_cell.length_c   1.000
_cell.angle_alpha   90.00
_cell.angle_beta   90.00
_cell.angle_gamma   90.00
#
_symmetry.space_group_name_H-M   'P 1'
#
loop_
_entity.id
_entity.type
_entity.pdbx_description
1 polymer ?
#
loop_
_entity_poly.entity_id
_entity_poly.type
_entity_poly.pdbx_seq_one_letter_code
_entity_poly.pdbx_strand_id
1 'polypeptide(L)'
;THRETITSLLFQTNEYLTSLETQNYIPSHTFDEVDHEIRFLGIENSLLESHSFAKIRTLSQTVNAHLLFFKKFHDYYPTIAVLSQDIPYTEEIVRAIDSVLDKFGEIKSEASEKLSQVRTEIGTLKGKINQSFSRALSEYNALDYLDDIRETVVENRRVLAVKATYKREVRGTV
;
A
#
# COMPACT_ATOMS: atom_id res chain seq x y z
N THR A 1 24.96 -37.68 -2.74
CA THR A 1 24.95 -38.47 -1.47
C THR A 1 24.67 -37.54 -0.30
N HIS A 2 24.16 -38.07 0.82
CA HIS A 2 23.81 -37.28 2.03
C HIS A 2 24.99 -36.44 2.56
N ARG A 3 26.21 -36.95 2.40
CA ARG A 3 27.45 -36.24 2.79
C ARG A 3 27.69 -34.99 1.92
N GLU A 4 27.52 -35.07 0.63
CA GLU A 4 27.71 -33.93 -0.30
C GLU A 4 26.73 -32.83 0.00
N THR A 5 25.43 -33.17 0.26
CA THR A 5 24.41 -32.20 0.64
C THR A 5 24.77 -31.48 1.94
N ILE A 6 25.22 -32.23 2.96
CA ILE A 6 25.65 -31.62 4.24
C ILE A 6 26.84 -30.69 4.02
N THR A 7 27.82 -31.11 3.23
CA THR A 7 29.00 -30.29 2.94
C THR A 7 28.63 -29.00 2.23
N SER A 8 27.73 -29.06 1.24
CA SER A 8 27.22 -27.88 0.53
C SER A 8 26.52 -26.91 1.49
N LEU A 9 25.65 -27.39 2.35
CA LEU A 9 24.95 -26.57 3.35
C LEU A 9 25.92 -25.88 4.34
N LEU A 10 26.99 -26.60 4.73
CA LEU A 10 28.01 -26.01 5.61
C LEU A 10 28.80 -24.89 4.90
N PHE A 11 29.12 -25.04 3.62
CA PHE A 11 29.75 -23.98 2.84
C PHE A 11 28.82 -22.78 2.68
N GLN A 12 27.56 -22.99 2.33
CA GLN A 12 26.56 -21.91 2.22
C GLN A 12 26.42 -21.16 3.56
N THR A 13 26.34 -21.89 4.67
CA THR A 13 26.28 -21.28 6.00
C THR A 13 27.51 -20.45 6.31
N ASN A 14 28.71 -20.96 5.97
CA ASN A 14 29.95 -20.22 6.18
C ASN A 14 30.03 -18.95 5.31
N GLU A 15 29.65 -19.03 4.04
CA GLU A 15 29.57 -17.84 3.16
C GLU A 15 28.59 -16.79 3.74
N TYR A 16 27.43 -17.22 4.22
CA TYR A 16 26.46 -16.32 4.85
C TYR A 16 27.02 -15.65 6.12
N LEU A 17 27.65 -16.41 7.01
CA LEU A 17 28.29 -15.87 8.21
C LEU A 17 29.41 -14.88 7.85
N THR A 18 30.24 -15.22 6.89
CA THR A 18 31.30 -14.33 6.40
C THR A 18 30.72 -13.02 5.84
N SER A 19 29.55 -13.07 5.21
CA SER A 19 28.90 -11.87 4.69
C SER A 19 28.56 -10.85 5.79
N LEU A 20 28.26 -11.31 7.00
CA LEU A 20 27.93 -10.43 8.14
C LEU A 20 29.16 -9.70 8.69
N GLU A 21 30.36 -10.20 8.41
CA GLU A 21 31.63 -9.63 8.85
C GLU A 21 32.27 -8.68 7.83
N THR A 22 31.71 -8.62 6.62
CA THR A 22 32.24 -7.82 5.50
C THR A 22 31.36 -6.61 5.20
N GLN A 23 31.90 -5.66 4.42
CA GLN A 23 31.11 -4.53 3.92
C GLN A 23 30.13 -4.92 2.80
N ASN A 24 30.31 -6.10 2.21
CA ASN A 24 29.49 -6.64 1.12
C ASN A 24 28.53 -7.71 1.66
N TYR A 25 27.70 -7.34 2.64
CA TYR A 25 26.71 -8.25 3.22
C TYR A 25 25.55 -8.51 2.26
N ILE A 26 25.03 -9.72 2.32
CA ILE A 26 23.88 -10.16 1.54
C ILE A 26 22.67 -9.25 1.86
N PRO A 27 21.90 -8.77 0.87
CA PRO A 27 20.74 -7.93 1.08
C PRO A 27 19.73 -8.56 2.03
N SER A 28 18.88 -7.73 2.66
CA SER A 28 17.78 -8.22 3.48
C SER A 28 16.89 -9.18 2.69
N HIS A 29 16.55 -10.30 3.29
CA HIS A 29 15.70 -11.35 2.73
C HIS A 29 14.36 -11.45 3.45
N THR A 30 13.93 -10.36 4.09
CA THR A 30 12.62 -10.29 4.76
C THR A 30 11.52 -10.11 3.73
N PHE A 31 10.56 -11.02 3.72
CA PHE A 31 9.34 -10.96 2.90
C PHE A 31 8.20 -11.71 3.61
N ASP A 32 6.98 -11.37 3.25
CA ASP A 32 5.81 -12.11 3.70
C ASP A 32 5.56 -13.32 2.81
N GLU A 33 4.99 -14.38 3.37
CA GLU A 33 4.55 -15.55 2.61
C GLU A 33 3.47 -15.15 1.60
N VAL A 34 3.61 -15.62 0.36
CA VAL A 34 2.73 -15.27 -0.78
C VAL A 34 2.08 -16.50 -1.46
N ASP A 35 2.16 -17.66 -0.87
CA ASP A 35 1.62 -18.90 -1.44
C ASP A 35 0.11 -18.81 -1.70
N HIS A 36 -0.60 -18.15 -0.80
CA HIS A 36 -2.03 -17.90 -0.95
C HIS A 36 -2.30 -17.00 -2.16
N GLU A 37 -1.59 -15.89 -2.26
CA GLU A 37 -1.71 -14.90 -3.34
C GLU A 37 -1.41 -15.53 -4.71
N ILE A 38 -0.35 -16.34 -4.80
CA ILE A 38 0.04 -17.01 -6.05
C ILE A 38 -1.03 -18.01 -6.48
N ARG A 39 -1.62 -18.78 -5.55
CA ARG A 39 -2.71 -19.71 -5.87
C ARG A 39 -3.94 -18.97 -6.38
N PHE A 40 -4.30 -17.85 -5.77
CA PHE A 40 -5.44 -17.04 -6.18
C PHE A 40 -5.26 -16.41 -7.56
N LEU A 41 -4.05 -15.99 -7.92
CA LEU A 41 -3.74 -15.48 -9.27
C LEU A 41 -3.99 -16.53 -10.38
N GLY A 42 -3.93 -17.83 -10.04
CA GLY A 42 -4.24 -18.93 -10.96
C GLY A 42 -5.73 -19.23 -11.13
N ILE A 43 -6.61 -18.57 -10.36
CA ILE A 43 -8.06 -18.81 -10.39
C ILE A 43 -8.74 -17.71 -11.19
N GLU A 44 -9.44 -18.09 -12.26
CA GLU A 44 -10.20 -17.16 -13.09
C GLU A 44 -11.29 -16.43 -12.27
N ASN A 45 -11.41 -15.12 -12.46
CA ASN A 45 -12.33 -14.23 -11.73
C ASN A 45 -12.08 -14.15 -10.21
N SER A 46 -10.94 -14.58 -9.70
CA SER A 46 -10.53 -14.31 -8.33
C SER A 46 -10.21 -12.81 -8.14
N LEU A 47 -10.35 -12.32 -6.92
CA LEU A 47 -10.00 -10.97 -6.53
C LEU A 47 -8.93 -11.02 -5.44
N LEU A 48 -7.86 -10.24 -5.63
CA LEU A 48 -6.85 -9.99 -4.61
C LEU A 48 -6.93 -8.52 -4.18
N GLU A 49 -6.75 -8.29 -2.90
CA GLU A 49 -6.70 -6.94 -2.36
C GLU A 49 -5.35 -6.25 -2.65
N SER A 50 -5.30 -4.93 -2.55
CA SER A 50 -4.09 -4.15 -2.85
C SER A 50 -2.88 -4.58 -2.02
N HIS A 51 -3.08 -4.93 -0.73
CA HIS A 51 -2.00 -5.38 0.14
C HIS A 51 -1.37 -6.72 -0.34
N SER A 52 -2.14 -7.61 -0.94
CA SER A 52 -1.62 -8.86 -1.53
C SER A 52 -0.65 -8.58 -2.68
N PHE A 53 -0.99 -7.63 -3.55
CA PHE A 53 -0.07 -7.18 -4.60
C PHE A 53 1.18 -6.48 -4.03
N ALA A 54 1.04 -5.74 -2.93
CA ALA A 54 2.19 -5.15 -2.25
C ALA A 54 3.17 -6.20 -1.70
N LYS A 55 2.68 -7.32 -1.17
CA LYS A 55 3.52 -8.47 -0.77
C LYS A 55 4.26 -9.08 -1.97
N ILE A 56 3.55 -9.35 -3.08
CA ILE A 56 4.15 -9.88 -4.31
C ILE A 56 5.23 -8.94 -4.83
N ARG A 57 4.98 -7.62 -4.82
CA ARG A 57 5.99 -6.61 -5.19
C ARG A 57 7.23 -6.71 -4.31
N THR A 58 7.05 -6.76 -2.99
CA THR A 58 8.16 -6.83 -2.03
C THR A 58 8.99 -8.09 -2.25
N LEU A 59 8.35 -9.26 -2.41
CA LEU A 59 9.04 -10.50 -2.73
C LEU A 59 9.83 -10.37 -4.04
N SER A 60 9.20 -9.88 -5.11
CA SER A 60 9.85 -9.72 -6.42
C SER A 60 11.05 -8.77 -6.34
N GLN A 61 10.94 -7.66 -5.62
CA GLN A 61 12.05 -6.72 -5.39
C GLN A 61 13.17 -7.37 -4.58
N THR A 62 12.85 -8.14 -3.54
CA THR A 62 13.81 -8.86 -2.72
C THR A 62 14.58 -9.87 -3.56
N VAL A 63 13.89 -10.70 -4.35
CA VAL A 63 14.51 -11.68 -5.25
C VAL A 63 15.42 -10.97 -6.25
N ASN A 64 14.94 -9.94 -6.92
CA ASN A 64 15.71 -9.17 -7.89
C ASN A 64 16.99 -8.56 -7.28
N ALA A 65 16.90 -8.04 -6.06
CA ALA A 65 18.06 -7.50 -5.34
C ALA A 65 19.11 -8.58 -5.08
N HIS A 66 18.68 -9.79 -4.68
CA HIS A 66 19.59 -10.92 -4.48
C HIS A 66 20.23 -11.39 -5.79
N LEU A 67 19.47 -11.49 -6.88
CA LEU A 67 20.00 -11.87 -8.19
C LEU A 67 21.09 -10.90 -8.67
N LEU A 68 20.85 -9.59 -8.53
CA LEU A 68 21.86 -8.58 -8.87
C LEU A 68 23.08 -8.64 -7.96
N PHE A 69 22.87 -8.87 -6.67
CA PHE A 69 23.93 -9.00 -5.69
C PHE A 69 24.82 -10.21 -6.01
N PHE A 70 24.26 -11.40 -6.18
CA PHE A 70 25.03 -12.62 -6.46
C PHE A 70 25.65 -12.59 -7.86
N LYS A 71 25.06 -11.93 -8.83
CA LYS A 71 25.70 -11.66 -10.12
C LYS A 71 26.96 -10.82 -9.96
N LYS A 72 26.95 -9.83 -9.07
CA LYS A 72 28.10 -8.93 -8.81
C LYS A 72 29.18 -9.57 -7.95
N PHE A 73 28.77 -10.37 -6.97
CA PHE A 73 29.66 -10.90 -5.93
C PHE A 73 29.78 -12.43 -5.97
N HIS A 74 29.60 -13.07 -7.13
CA HIS A 74 29.60 -14.53 -7.27
C HIS A 74 30.89 -15.16 -6.81
N ASP A 75 32.07 -14.50 -7.01
CA ASP A 75 33.36 -14.99 -6.58
C ASP A 75 33.52 -15.06 -5.05
N TYR A 76 32.78 -14.24 -4.33
CA TYR A 76 32.81 -14.20 -2.86
C TYR A 76 31.83 -15.19 -2.24
N TYR A 77 30.73 -15.52 -2.93
CA TYR A 77 29.64 -16.37 -2.46
C TYR A 77 29.26 -17.46 -3.47
N PRO A 78 30.23 -18.27 -3.92
CA PRO A 78 30.01 -19.19 -5.04
C PRO A 78 28.97 -20.26 -4.74
N THR A 79 28.84 -20.75 -3.48
CA THR A 79 27.92 -21.83 -3.15
C THR A 79 26.49 -21.31 -2.91
N ILE A 80 26.33 -20.09 -2.43
CA ILE A 80 25.00 -19.46 -2.32
C ILE A 80 24.54 -18.95 -3.69
N ALA A 81 25.44 -18.39 -4.51
CA ALA A 81 25.10 -17.87 -5.82
C ALA A 81 24.51 -18.93 -6.76
N VAL A 82 24.89 -20.20 -6.61
CA VAL A 82 24.29 -21.32 -7.35
C VAL A 82 22.78 -21.43 -7.14
N LEU A 83 22.26 -21.08 -5.96
CA LEU A 83 20.82 -21.13 -5.67
C LEU A 83 20.01 -20.13 -6.52
N SER A 84 20.66 -19.12 -7.07
CA SER A 84 20.01 -18.07 -7.87
C SER A 84 20.13 -18.28 -9.39
N GLN A 85 20.90 -19.26 -9.87
CA GLN A 85 21.25 -19.41 -11.29
C GLN A 85 20.05 -19.66 -12.20
N ASP A 86 19.05 -20.41 -11.73
CA ASP A 86 17.87 -20.77 -12.52
C ASP A 86 16.68 -19.82 -12.29
N ILE A 87 16.85 -18.77 -11.50
CA ILE A 87 15.80 -17.79 -11.20
C ILE A 87 15.91 -16.62 -12.19
N PRO A 88 14.88 -16.36 -13.01
CA PRO A 88 14.92 -15.24 -13.94
C PRO A 88 14.76 -13.91 -13.21
N TYR A 89 15.53 -12.91 -13.61
CA TYR A 89 15.33 -11.54 -13.19
C TYR A 89 14.09 -10.96 -13.90
N THR A 90 13.13 -10.46 -13.15
CA THR A 90 11.87 -9.95 -13.68
C THR A 90 11.54 -8.57 -13.11
N GLU A 91 11.55 -7.54 -13.95
CA GLU A 91 11.08 -6.20 -13.59
C GLU A 91 9.58 -5.98 -13.90
N GLU A 92 9.02 -6.76 -14.81
CA GLU A 92 7.67 -6.55 -15.29
C GLU A 92 6.63 -6.64 -14.18
N ILE A 93 6.80 -7.59 -13.25
CA ILE A 93 5.90 -7.75 -12.09
C ILE A 93 5.91 -6.48 -11.24
N VAL A 94 7.09 -5.99 -10.89
CA VAL A 94 7.24 -4.77 -10.08
C VAL A 94 6.66 -3.57 -10.80
N ARG A 95 6.98 -3.38 -12.11
CA ARG A 95 6.47 -2.27 -12.91
C ARG A 95 4.96 -2.31 -13.06
N ALA A 96 4.37 -3.49 -13.28
CA ALA A 96 2.92 -3.65 -13.39
C ALA A 96 2.22 -3.25 -12.10
N ILE A 97 2.73 -3.71 -10.95
CA ILE A 97 2.17 -3.34 -9.63
C ILE A 97 2.39 -1.85 -9.36
N ASP A 98 3.58 -1.32 -9.61
CA ASP A 98 3.90 0.09 -9.40
C ASP A 98 3.13 1.05 -10.33
N SER A 99 2.58 0.57 -11.45
CA SER A 99 1.68 1.39 -12.28
C SER A 99 0.33 1.65 -11.60
N VAL A 100 -0.09 0.78 -10.68
CA VAL A 100 -1.39 0.83 -9.99
C VAL A 100 -1.28 1.25 -8.54
N LEU A 101 -0.27 0.73 -7.83
CA LEU A 101 -0.08 0.99 -6.40
C LEU A 101 1.01 2.02 -6.14
N ASP A 102 0.83 2.78 -5.09
CA ASP A 102 1.87 3.66 -4.56
C ASP A 102 2.84 2.92 -3.64
N LYS A 103 3.80 3.66 -3.04
CA LYS A 103 4.78 3.12 -2.10
C LYS A 103 4.17 2.57 -0.79
N PHE A 104 2.96 2.97 -0.45
CA PHE A 104 2.24 2.51 0.74
C PHE A 104 1.31 1.31 0.45
N GLY A 105 1.20 0.89 -0.81
CA GLY A 105 0.30 -0.17 -1.24
C GLY A 105 -1.13 0.30 -1.51
N GLU A 106 -1.36 1.62 -1.56
CA GLU A 106 -2.66 2.19 -1.89
C GLU A 106 -2.82 2.38 -3.40
N ILE A 107 -4.05 2.25 -3.89
CA ILE A 107 -4.34 2.44 -5.32
C ILE A 107 -4.18 3.91 -5.69
N LYS A 108 -3.28 4.20 -6.62
CA LYS A 108 -3.04 5.53 -7.16
C LYS A 108 -4.29 6.13 -7.78
N SER A 109 -4.46 7.43 -7.68
CA SER A 109 -5.61 8.12 -8.31
C SER A 109 -5.59 7.99 -9.83
N GLU A 110 -4.40 8.00 -10.41
CA GLU A 110 -4.13 7.84 -11.84
C GLU A 110 -4.08 6.39 -12.33
N ALA A 111 -4.34 5.40 -11.46
CA ALA A 111 -4.37 3.97 -11.83
C ALA A 111 -5.37 3.67 -12.98
N SER A 112 -6.44 4.47 -13.10
CA SER A 112 -7.27 4.51 -14.30
C SER A 112 -7.88 5.90 -14.46
N GLU A 113 -8.16 6.27 -15.71
CA GLU A 113 -8.79 7.56 -16.05
C GLU A 113 -10.14 7.72 -15.33
N LYS A 114 -10.97 6.68 -15.33
CA LYS A 114 -12.27 6.69 -14.65
C LYS A 114 -12.13 6.89 -13.13
N LEU A 115 -11.15 6.25 -12.49
CA LEU A 115 -10.90 6.42 -11.06
C LEU A 115 -10.47 7.87 -10.74
N SER A 116 -9.60 8.44 -11.57
CA SER A 116 -9.16 9.83 -11.46
C SER A 116 -10.34 10.80 -11.57
N GLN A 117 -11.21 10.61 -12.56
CA GLN A 117 -12.42 11.42 -12.76
C GLN A 117 -13.34 11.33 -11.55
N VAL A 118 -13.67 10.11 -11.08
CA VAL A 118 -14.54 9.89 -9.92
C VAL A 118 -13.97 10.51 -8.65
N ARG A 119 -12.68 10.33 -8.38
CA ARG A 119 -12.03 10.95 -7.20
C ARG A 119 -12.05 12.48 -7.26
N THR A 120 -11.83 13.05 -8.45
CA THR A 120 -11.92 14.50 -8.67
C THR A 120 -13.34 15.00 -8.44
N GLU A 121 -14.34 14.28 -8.94
CA GLU A 121 -15.74 14.62 -8.74
C GLU A 121 -16.14 14.57 -7.25
N ILE A 122 -15.75 13.50 -6.54
CA ILE A 122 -15.94 13.38 -5.09
C ILE A 122 -15.29 14.56 -4.36
N GLY A 123 -14.06 14.93 -4.71
CA GLY A 123 -13.35 16.07 -4.13
C GLY A 123 -14.12 17.39 -4.34
N THR A 124 -14.61 17.61 -5.56
CA THR A 124 -15.41 18.78 -5.92
C THR A 124 -16.73 18.84 -5.12
N LEU A 125 -17.44 17.71 -5.04
CA LEU A 125 -18.69 17.62 -4.27
C LEU A 125 -18.45 17.87 -2.77
N LYS A 126 -17.43 17.27 -2.19
CA LYS A 126 -17.02 17.54 -0.80
C LYS A 126 -16.69 19.03 -0.57
N GLY A 127 -16.01 19.66 -1.52
CA GLY A 127 -15.74 21.10 -1.47
C GLY A 127 -17.01 21.95 -1.47
N LYS A 128 -17.97 21.64 -2.34
CA LYS A 128 -19.29 22.32 -2.40
C LYS A 128 -20.07 22.13 -1.12
N ILE A 129 -20.09 20.91 -0.55
CA ILE A 129 -20.76 20.63 0.74
C ILE A 129 -20.13 21.47 1.85
N ASN A 130 -18.80 21.49 1.97
CA ASN A 130 -18.11 22.28 2.98
C ASN A 130 -18.39 23.78 2.83
N GLN A 131 -18.40 24.31 1.61
CA GLN A 131 -18.72 25.71 1.33
C GLN A 131 -20.17 26.04 1.74
N SER A 132 -21.12 25.19 1.39
CA SER A 132 -22.54 25.38 1.75
C SER A 132 -22.73 25.32 3.27
N PHE A 133 -22.06 24.38 3.93
CA PHE A 133 -22.08 24.26 5.39
C PHE A 133 -21.49 25.49 6.08
N SER A 134 -20.34 25.96 5.64
CA SER A 134 -19.68 27.15 6.19
C SER A 134 -20.53 28.42 5.99
N ARG A 135 -21.22 28.53 4.86
CA ARG A 135 -22.15 29.62 4.60
C ARG A 135 -23.34 29.60 5.58
N ALA A 136 -23.99 28.42 5.74
CA ALA A 136 -25.06 28.25 6.68
C ALA A 136 -24.65 28.52 8.14
N LEU A 137 -23.46 28.03 8.53
CA LEU A 137 -22.86 28.30 9.84
C LEU A 137 -22.67 29.80 10.08
N SER A 138 -22.14 30.54 9.11
CA SER A 138 -21.95 31.98 9.23
C SER A 138 -23.25 32.75 9.29
N GLU A 139 -24.23 32.39 8.45
CA GLU A 139 -25.55 32.99 8.39
C GLU A 139 -26.31 32.79 9.71
N TYR A 140 -26.43 31.56 10.20
CA TYR A 140 -27.19 31.28 11.42
C TYR A 140 -26.47 31.72 12.68
N ASN A 141 -25.14 31.81 12.67
CA ASN A 141 -24.36 32.40 13.74
C ASN A 141 -24.62 33.93 13.85
N ALA A 142 -24.70 34.62 12.73
CA ALA A 142 -24.96 36.06 12.70
C ALA A 142 -26.38 36.39 13.19
N LEU A 143 -27.34 35.47 13.01
CA LEU A 143 -28.74 35.60 13.47
C LEU A 143 -28.94 35.11 14.92
N ASP A 144 -27.91 34.64 15.59
CA ASP A 144 -27.95 34.02 16.94
C ASP A 144 -28.88 32.82 17.04
N TYR A 145 -29.03 32.08 15.95
CA TYR A 145 -29.89 30.87 15.88
C TYR A 145 -29.22 29.62 16.42
N LEU A 146 -27.89 29.62 16.52
CA LEU A 146 -27.09 28.45 16.92
C LEU A 146 -26.97 28.36 18.45
N ASP A 147 -26.88 27.13 18.95
CA ASP A 147 -26.59 26.84 20.34
C ASP A 147 -25.11 27.08 20.69
N ASP A 148 -24.72 26.94 21.95
CA ASP A 148 -23.34 27.10 22.41
C ASP A 148 -22.40 26.14 21.66
N ILE A 149 -22.79 24.91 21.44
CA ILE A 149 -22.10 23.95 20.55
C ILE A 149 -22.66 24.16 19.14
N ARG A 150 -22.00 25.01 18.36
CA ARG A 150 -22.46 25.45 17.04
C ARG A 150 -22.55 24.33 16.00
N GLU A 151 -21.64 23.38 16.04
CA GLU A 151 -21.61 22.23 15.14
C GLU A 151 -21.24 20.95 15.88
N THR A 152 -21.76 19.82 15.40
CA THR A 152 -21.45 18.49 15.92
C THR A 152 -21.57 17.44 14.80
N VAL A 153 -21.34 16.18 15.13
CA VAL A 153 -21.52 15.05 14.20
C VAL A 153 -22.58 14.12 14.76
N VAL A 154 -23.63 13.89 13.98
CA VAL A 154 -24.70 12.95 14.28
C VAL A 154 -24.80 11.95 13.14
N GLU A 155 -24.79 10.65 13.44
CA GLU A 155 -24.83 9.56 12.45
C GLU A 155 -23.83 9.77 11.29
N ASN A 156 -22.61 10.14 11.62
CA ASN A 156 -21.53 10.43 10.68
C ASN A 156 -21.80 11.61 9.71
N ARG A 157 -22.72 12.51 10.05
CA ARG A 157 -23.04 13.74 9.31
C ARG A 157 -22.72 14.97 10.13
N ARG A 158 -22.08 15.96 9.54
CA ARG A 158 -21.91 17.28 10.16
C ARG A 158 -23.27 17.95 10.23
N VAL A 159 -23.63 18.43 11.41
CA VAL A 159 -24.89 19.12 11.68
C VAL A 159 -24.64 20.40 12.44
N LEU A 160 -25.53 21.40 12.26
CA LEU A 160 -25.54 22.61 13.05
C LEU A 160 -26.53 22.42 14.21
N ALA A 161 -26.07 22.74 15.41
CA ALA A 161 -26.91 22.74 16.58
C ALA A 161 -27.71 24.06 16.63
N VAL A 162 -29.02 23.98 16.41
CA VAL A 162 -29.93 25.12 16.35
C VAL A 162 -30.77 25.17 17.61
N LYS A 163 -30.89 26.35 18.22
CA LYS A 163 -31.78 26.58 19.36
C LYS A 163 -33.24 26.16 19.03
N ALA A 164 -33.86 25.42 19.91
CA ALA A 164 -35.20 24.85 19.68
C ALA A 164 -36.27 25.89 19.23
N THR A 165 -36.11 27.14 19.65
CA THR A 165 -36.99 28.27 19.29
C THR A 165 -36.94 28.62 17.80
N TYR A 166 -35.77 28.40 17.14
CA TYR A 166 -35.55 28.79 15.74
C TYR A 166 -35.57 27.62 14.76
N LYS A 167 -35.96 26.41 15.20
CA LYS A 167 -35.96 25.21 14.34
C LYS A 167 -36.81 25.32 13.06
N ARG A 168 -37.79 26.23 13.03
CA ARG A 168 -38.67 26.47 11.87
C ARG A 168 -38.10 27.54 10.92
N GLU A 169 -37.13 28.33 11.37
CA GLU A 169 -36.55 29.44 10.62
C GLU A 169 -35.30 28.98 9.80
N VAL A 170 -34.78 27.79 10.10
CA VAL A 170 -33.58 27.26 9.42
C VAL A 170 -33.98 26.32 8.28
N ARG A 171 -33.19 26.35 7.22
CA ARG A 171 -33.36 25.43 6.08
C ARG A 171 -32.60 24.12 6.37
N GLY A 172 -33.26 22.99 6.15
CA GLY A 172 -32.65 21.69 6.32
C GLY A 172 -33.63 20.66 6.90
N THR A 173 -33.10 19.49 7.21
CA THR A 173 -33.82 18.44 7.95
C THR A 173 -33.45 18.59 9.42
N VAL A 174 -34.45 18.72 10.27
CA VAL A 174 -34.31 18.88 11.72
C VAL A 174 -34.75 17.60 12.41
#